data_281f62721b838fe846ad35a8f759f958
#
_entry.id   281f62721b838fe846ad35a8f759f958
#
_cell.length_a   1.000
_cell.length_b   1.000
_cell.length_c   1.000
_cell.angle_alpha   90.00
_cell.angle_beta   90.00
_cell.angle_gamma   90.00
#
_symmetry.space_group_name_H-M   'P 1'
#
loop_
_entity.id
_entity.type
_entity.pdbx_description
1 polymer ?
#
loop_
_entity_poly.entity_id
_entity_poly.type
_entity_poly.pdbx_seq_one_letter_code
_entity_poly.pdbx_strand_id
1 'polypeptide(L)'
;SIAMGILVTFGSYMKKDISIEQRSDQIRNYFKVRVNKRVKLDELFDRGDRYYFIVTFLSILVLANDKEVEIIQEGLFDDIYVEGKE
;
A
#
# COMPACT_ATOMS: atom_id res chain seq x y z
N SER A 1 -8.12 -18.22 6.90
CA SER A 1 -8.45 -17.13 7.81
C SER A 1 -9.45 -16.17 7.17
N ILE A 2 -10.07 -15.34 7.99
CA ILE A 2 -11.05 -14.37 7.51
C ILE A 2 -10.37 -13.36 6.57
N ALA A 3 -9.18 -12.93 6.90
CA ALA A 3 -8.44 -11.98 6.08
C ALA A 3 -8.15 -12.55 4.69
N MET A 4 -7.75 -13.80 4.61
CA MET A 4 -7.51 -14.44 3.32
C MET A 4 -8.80 -14.58 2.52
N GLY A 5 -9.91 -14.92 3.18
CA GLY A 5 -11.21 -15.00 2.50
C GLY A 5 -11.63 -13.67 1.91
N ILE A 6 -11.41 -12.59 2.64
CA ILE A 6 -11.74 -11.24 2.15
C ILE A 6 -10.87 -10.88 0.95
N LEU A 7 -9.58 -11.16 1.01
CA LEU A 7 -8.67 -10.85 -0.10
C LEU A 7 -9.01 -11.65 -1.36
N VAL A 8 -9.32 -12.93 -1.21
CA VAL A 8 -9.69 -13.77 -2.35
C VAL A 8 -11.00 -13.28 -2.97
N THR A 9 -12.00 -12.99 -2.15
CA THR A 9 -13.29 -12.50 -2.63
C THR A 9 -13.13 -11.17 -3.36
N PHE A 10 -12.37 -10.26 -2.76
CA PHE A 10 -12.11 -8.96 -3.38
C PHE A 10 -11.38 -9.11 -4.71
N GLY A 11 -10.36 -9.94 -4.76
CA GLY A 11 -9.60 -10.20 -5.98
C GLY A 11 -10.44 -10.81 -7.09
N SER A 12 -11.36 -11.73 -6.74
CA SER A 12 -12.27 -12.31 -7.72
C SER A 12 -13.23 -11.28 -8.28
N TYR A 13 -13.70 -10.39 -7.44
CA TYR A 13 -14.66 -9.36 -7.82
C TYR A 13 -14.02 -8.30 -8.71
N MET A 14 -12.79 -7.90 -8.41
CA MET A 14 -12.10 -6.79 -9.06
C MET A 14 -10.97 -7.24 -9.99
N LYS A 15 -11.09 -8.38 -10.59
CA LYS A 15 -10.01 -9.09 -11.29
C LYS A 15 -9.44 -8.39 -12.53
N LYS A 16 -10.09 -7.36 -13.04
CA LYS A 16 -9.68 -6.73 -14.31
C LYS A 16 -8.69 -5.60 -14.13
N ASP A 17 -8.31 -5.31 -12.89
CA ASP A 17 -7.36 -4.24 -12.63
C ASP A 17 -6.17 -4.84 -11.86
N ILE A 18 -5.35 -3.97 -11.31
CA ILE A 18 -4.16 -4.39 -10.58
C ILE A 18 -4.55 -5.18 -9.32
N SER A 19 -3.82 -6.24 -9.03
CA SER A 19 -4.01 -7.02 -7.82
C SER A 19 -3.23 -6.41 -6.67
N ILE A 20 -3.55 -6.86 -5.43
CA ILE A 20 -2.78 -6.44 -4.25
C ILE A 20 -1.33 -6.85 -4.38
N GLU A 21 -1.06 -8.05 -4.89
CA GLU A 21 0.30 -8.53 -5.09
C GLU A 21 1.07 -7.64 -6.06
N GLN A 22 0.46 -7.32 -7.21
CA GLN A 22 1.09 -6.45 -8.20
C GLN A 22 1.34 -5.06 -7.63
N ARG A 23 0.36 -4.52 -6.90
CA ARG A 23 0.51 -3.18 -6.31
C ARG A 23 1.58 -3.17 -5.23
N SER A 24 1.65 -4.23 -4.42
CA SER A 24 2.71 -4.36 -3.41
C SER A 24 4.09 -4.35 -4.06
N ASP A 25 4.24 -5.06 -5.17
CA ASP A 25 5.51 -5.07 -5.90
C ASP A 25 5.86 -3.70 -6.47
N GLN A 26 4.86 -2.96 -6.98
CA GLN A 26 5.07 -1.61 -7.46
C GLN A 26 5.55 -0.69 -6.33
N ILE A 27 4.95 -0.82 -5.15
CA ILE A 27 5.32 0.00 -4.00
C ILE A 27 6.73 -0.37 -3.52
N ARG A 28 7.06 -1.65 -3.46
CA ARG A 28 8.44 -2.08 -3.14
C ARG A 28 9.44 -1.44 -4.08
N ASN A 29 9.18 -1.49 -5.38
CA ASN A 29 10.08 -0.93 -6.37
C ASN A 29 10.16 0.59 -6.27
N TYR A 30 9.05 1.24 -5.94
CA TYR A 30 9.01 2.67 -5.73
C TYR A 30 10.01 3.09 -4.64
N PHE A 31 10.01 2.38 -3.52
CA PHE A 31 10.93 2.66 -2.42
C PHE A 31 12.38 2.25 -2.76
N LYS A 32 12.52 1.18 -3.51
CA LYS A 32 13.85 0.64 -3.84
C LYS A 32 14.69 1.63 -4.62
N VAL A 33 14.07 2.38 -5.53
CA VAL A 33 14.80 3.31 -6.39
C VAL A 33 14.93 4.71 -5.81
N ARG A 34 14.32 4.98 -4.66
CA ARG A 34 14.38 6.31 -4.05
C ARG A 34 15.51 6.41 -3.06
N VAL A 35 16.17 7.55 -3.06
CA VAL A 35 17.15 7.87 -2.01
C VAL A 35 16.43 8.14 -0.70
N ASN A 36 15.38 8.97 -0.74
CA ASN A 36 14.55 9.25 0.43
C ASN A 36 13.48 8.19 0.56
N LYS A 37 13.54 7.43 1.65
CA LYS A 37 12.62 6.32 1.90
C LYS A 37 11.34 6.72 2.61
N ARG A 38 11.17 7.98 2.94
CA ARG A 38 9.95 8.48 3.58
C ARG A 38 9.15 9.32 2.60
N VAL A 39 7.90 8.93 2.35
CA VAL A 39 7.00 9.67 1.46
C VAL A 39 5.67 9.88 2.15
N LYS A 40 4.95 10.93 1.76
CA LYS A 40 3.59 11.12 2.24
C LYS A 40 2.70 10.04 1.67
N LEU A 41 1.76 9.59 2.49
CA LEU A 41 0.80 8.56 2.07
C LEU A 41 0.11 8.95 0.76
N ASP A 42 -0.25 10.23 0.61
CA ASP A 42 -0.95 10.74 -0.57
C ASP A 42 -0.20 10.46 -1.88
N GLU A 43 1.13 10.42 -1.82
CA GLU A 43 1.93 10.19 -3.03
C GLU A 43 1.76 8.78 -3.58
N LEU A 44 1.29 7.86 -2.77
CA LEU A 44 1.05 6.48 -3.20
C LEU A 44 -0.35 6.30 -3.79
N PHE A 45 -1.23 7.28 -3.61
CA PHE A 45 -2.58 7.26 -4.17
C PHE A 45 -2.62 8.19 -5.39
N ASP A 46 -1.88 7.80 -6.43
CA ASP A 46 -1.64 8.66 -7.60
C ASP A 46 -2.66 8.47 -8.72
N ARG A 47 -3.66 7.63 -8.53
CA ARG A 47 -4.80 7.48 -9.43
C ARG A 47 -6.07 7.73 -8.65
N GLY A 48 -7.06 8.33 -9.30
CA GLY A 48 -8.26 8.79 -8.64
C GLY A 48 -9.39 7.78 -8.52
N ASP A 49 -9.22 6.54 -8.98
CA ASP A 49 -10.33 5.59 -8.91
C ASP A 49 -10.35 4.83 -7.59
N ARG A 50 -11.57 4.48 -7.18
CA ARG A 50 -11.82 3.85 -5.89
C ARG A 50 -11.14 2.50 -5.75
N TYR A 51 -11.14 1.72 -6.81
CA TYR A 51 -10.54 0.40 -6.79
C TYR A 51 -9.04 0.51 -6.49
N TYR A 52 -8.37 1.39 -7.21
CA TYR A 52 -6.94 1.61 -7.03
C TYR A 52 -6.61 2.08 -5.62
N PHE A 53 -7.46 2.96 -5.07
CA PHE A 53 -7.30 3.43 -3.70
C PHE A 53 -7.35 2.25 -2.72
N ILE A 54 -8.35 1.38 -2.85
CA ILE A 54 -8.51 0.26 -1.93
C ILE A 54 -7.35 -0.72 -2.06
N VAL A 55 -6.96 -1.06 -3.28
CA VAL A 55 -5.85 -1.98 -3.52
C VAL A 55 -4.54 -1.40 -2.97
N THR A 56 -4.31 -0.11 -3.18
CA THR A 56 -3.11 0.54 -2.67
C THR A 56 -3.09 0.53 -1.15
N PHE A 57 -4.21 0.85 -0.53
CA PHE A 57 -4.30 0.85 0.93
C PHE A 57 -4.03 -0.54 1.50
N LEU A 58 -4.67 -1.57 0.93
CA LEU A 58 -4.46 -2.95 1.37
C LEU A 58 -3.02 -3.40 1.16
N SER A 59 -2.41 -2.99 0.04
CA SER A 59 -1.01 -3.32 -0.24
C SER A 59 -0.07 -2.71 0.79
N ILE A 60 -0.32 -1.46 1.18
CA ILE A 60 0.47 -0.79 2.21
C ILE A 60 0.34 -1.55 3.54
N LEU A 61 -0.86 -1.98 3.89
CA LEU A 61 -1.07 -2.76 5.12
C LEU A 61 -0.34 -4.10 5.08
N VAL A 62 -0.35 -4.77 3.94
CA VAL A 62 0.39 -6.03 3.77
C VAL A 62 1.88 -5.79 3.97
N LEU A 63 2.42 -4.77 3.31
CA LEU A 63 3.85 -4.44 3.43
C LEU A 63 4.22 -4.03 4.84
N ALA A 64 3.34 -3.31 5.53
CA ALA A 64 3.57 -2.93 6.93
C ALA A 64 3.54 -4.15 7.85
N ASN A 65 2.61 -5.06 7.60
CA ASN A 65 2.53 -6.31 8.37
C ASN A 65 3.81 -7.15 8.20
N ASP A 66 4.37 -7.14 6.99
CA ASP A 66 5.59 -7.88 6.68
C ASP A 66 6.85 -7.09 7.07
N LYS A 67 6.69 -5.93 7.67
CA LYS A 67 7.78 -5.07 8.13
C LYS A 67 8.67 -4.56 7.00
N GLU A 68 8.13 -4.49 5.80
CA GLU A 68 8.83 -3.92 4.65
C GLU A 68 8.68 -2.41 4.58
N VAL A 69 7.60 -1.88 5.17
CA VAL A 69 7.41 -0.44 5.32
C VAL A 69 6.90 -0.15 6.72
N GLU A 70 7.00 1.10 7.13
CA GLU A 70 6.45 1.57 8.40
C GLU A 70 5.51 2.73 8.11
N ILE A 71 4.35 2.74 8.75
CA ILE A 71 3.38 3.83 8.64
C ILE A 71 3.60 4.75 9.83
N ILE A 72 3.84 6.03 9.56
CA ILE A 72 4.24 6.99 10.58
C ILE A 72 3.29 8.17 10.60
N GLN A 73 2.79 8.52 11.78
CA GLN A 73 2.04 9.74 12.02
C GLN A 73 2.54 10.32 13.35
N GLU A 74 3.14 11.50 13.30
CA GLU A 74 3.79 12.07 14.48
C GLU A 74 2.79 12.63 15.47
N GLY A 75 1.71 13.25 14.99
CA GLY A 75 0.66 13.79 15.83
C GLY A 75 -0.71 13.42 15.26
N LEU A 76 -1.73 13.57 16.07
CA LEU A 76 -3.08 13.09 15.76
C LEU A 76 -3.63 13.60 14.44
N PHE A 77 -3.34 14.85 14.10
CA PHE A 77 -3.83 15.47 12.86
C PHE A 77 -2.73 15.75 11.86
N ASP A 78 -1.54 15.19 12.07
CA ASP A 78 -0.43 15.39 11.14
C ASP A 78 -0.57 14.48 9.93
N ASP A 79 0.19 14.79 8.89
CA ASP A 79 0.24 13.96 7.71
C ASP A 79 0.75 12.56 8.05
N ILE A 80 0.28 11.60 7.29
CA ILE A 80 0.71 10.21 7.43
C ILE A 80 1.81 9.96 6.40
N TYR A 81 2.89 9.34 6.84
CA TYR A 81 4.03 9.00 6.00
C TYR A 81 4.19 7.48 5.94
N VAL A 82 4.75 7.03 4.84
CA VAL A 82 5.14 5.62 4.68
C VAL A 82 6.64 5.62 4.45
N GLU A 83 7.35 4.83 5.23
CA GLU A 83 8.80 4.74 5.12
C GLU A 83 9.21 3.33 4.76
N GLY A 84 10.01 3.20 3.69
CA GLY A 84 10.55 1.91 3.30
C GLY A 84 11.61 1.44 4.27
N LYS A 85 11.63 0.15 4.56
CA LYS A 85 12.64 -0.50 5.41
C LYS A 85 13.58 -1.31 4.56
N GLU A 86 14.84 -1.25 4.89
CA GLU A 86 15.86 -2.04 4.22
C GLU A 86 15.80 -3.51 4.66
#